data_f95668fc08683491573df46565df7e42
#
_entry.id   f95668fc08683491573df46565df7e42
#
_cell.length_a   1.000
_cell.length_b   1.000
_cell.length_c   1.000
_cell.angle_alpha   90.00
_cell.angle_beta   90.00
_cell.angle_gamma   90.00
#
_symmetry.space_group_name_H-M   'P 1'
#
loop_
_entity.id
_entity.type
_entity.pdbx_description
1 polymer ?
#
loop_
_entity_poly.entity_id
_entity_poly.type
_entity_poly.pdbx_seq_one_letter_code
_entity_poly.pdbx_strand_id
1 'polypeptide(L)'
;MRTNKIRLIVMLGAALTATGCTGTIIREATGAVMGGKGTFMPIQPLAADKTTKTLGDYTNFELGSITDGIGGKMPADLTSHLHSAFSKEVSSAHLPQNSAGKTLVIRGTVVHYESASTVGYVLGPLEEVICRTELVDKASGQVLGVANCVGRTKATTSSGVKEKASGLAKAFVKWIEYRFPDDKKMK
;
A
#
# COMPACT_ATOMS: atom_id res chain seq x y z
N MET A 1 -54.86 24.56 -8.05
CA MET A 1 -53.64 24.76 -7.22
C MET A 1 -53.11 23.48 -6.58
N ARG A 2 -53.11 22.32 -7.26
CA ARG A 2 -52.63 21.02 -6.68
C ARG A 2 -51.42 20.40 -7.39
N THR A 3 -51.01 20.91 -8.52
CA THR A 3 -49.95 20.31 -9.37
C THR A 3 -48.51 20.74 -9.03
N ASN A 4 -48.32 21.85 -8.34
CA ASN A 4 -46.98 22.38 -8.03
C ASN A 4 -46.32 21.73 -6.80
N LYS A 5 -47.08 21.11 -5.90
CA LYS A 5 -46.53 20.47 -4.71
C LYS A 5 -45.88 19.10 -5.01
N ILE A 6 -46.39 18.40 -6.03
CA ILE A 6 -45.84 17.07 -6.42
C ILE A 6 -44.50 17.22 -7.14
N ARG A 7 -44.31 18.28 -7.94
CA ARG A 7 -43.04 18.55 -8.63
C ARG A 7 -41.89 18.92 -7.68
N LEU A 8 -42.20 19.57 -6.56
CA LEU A 8 -41.19 19.94 -5.57
C LEU A 8 -40.67 18.75 -4.78
N ILE A 9 -41.51 17.74 -4.52
CA ILE A 9 -41.13 16.54 -3.77
C ILE A 9 -40.25 15.63 -4.64
N VAL A 10 -40.50 15.56 -5.95
CA VAL A 10 -39.67 14.75 -6.87
C VAL A 10 -38.29 15.36 -7.08
N MET A 11 -38.16 16.69 -7.07
CA MET A 11 -36.86 17.37 -7.17
C MET A 11 -36.03 17.24 -5.88
N LEU A 12 -36.67 17.14 -4.70
CA LEU A 12 -35.95 16.98 -3.44
C LEU A 12 -35.45 15.53 -3.22
N GLY A 13 -36.15 14.55 -3.81
CA GLY A 13 -35.76 13.13 -3.73
C GLY A 13 -34.56 12.77 -4.59
N ALA A 14 -34.28 13.49 -5.68
CA ALA A 14 -33.16 13.24 -6.58
C ALA A 14 -31.81 13.80 -6.06
N ALA A 15 -31.83 14.73 -5.10
CA ALA A 15 -30.63 15.36 -4.56
C ALA A 15 -29.92 14.52 -3.46
N LEU A 16 -30.60 13.52 -2.89
CA LEU A 16 -30.12 12.75 -1.74
C LEU A 16 -29.35 11.45 -2.12
N THR A 17 -29.35 11.06 -3.38
CA THR A 17 -28.67 9.83 -3.83
C THR A 17 -27.25 10.04 -4.36
N ALA A 18 -26.77 11.28 -4.45
CA ALA A 18 -25.43 11.58 -5.00
C ALA A 18 -24.31 11.66 -3.96
N THR A 19 -24.59 11.50 -2.66
CA THR A 19 -23.58 11.70 -1.61
C THR A 19 -22.73 10.47 -1.28
N GLY A 20 -23.05 9.29 -1.85
CA GLY A 20 -22.32 8.06 -1.56
C GLY A 20 -21.00 7.87 -2.32
N CYS A 21 -20.85 8.49 -3.49
CA CYS A 21 -19.70 8.22 -4.38
C CYS A 21 -18.62 9.30 -4.40
N THR A 22 -18.92 10.52 -3.93
CA THR A 22 -17.97 11.65 -4.02
C THR A 22 -16.75 11.51 -3.10
N GLY A 23 -16.90 10.85 -1.96
CA GLY A 23 -15.79 10.66 -1.02
C GLY A 23 -14.69 9.73 -1.55
N THR A 24 -15.06 8.72 -2.31
CA THR A 24 -14.11 7.76 -2.92
C THR A 24 -13.40 8.40 -4.11
N ILE A 25 -14.14 9.11 -4.96
CA ILE A 25 -13.59 9.80 -6.13
C ILE A 25 -12.62 10.91 -5.72
N ILE A 26 -12.91 11.68 -4.68
CA ILE A 26 -12.02 12.73 -4.19
C ILE A 26 -10.75 12.14 -3.56
N ARG A 27 -10.86 11.02 -2.85
CA ARG A 27 -9.69 10.31 -2.32
C ARG A 27 -8.79 9.74 -3.41
N GLU A 28 -9.36 9.23 -4.48
CA GLU A 28 -8.61 8.70 -5.62
C GLU A 28 -8.00 9.81 -6.46
N ALA A 29 -8.72 10.90 -6.71
CA ALA A 29 -8.22 12.06 -7.44
C ALA A 29 -7.05 12.75 -6.72
N THR A 30 -7.13 12.95 -5.39
CA THR A 30 -6.01 13.47 -4.60
C THR A 30 -4.84 12.49 -4.54
N GLY A 31 -5.11 11.19 -4.63
CA GLY A 31 -4.08 10.14 -4.78
C GLY A 31 -3.31 10.25 -6.08
N ALA A 32 -3.98 10.62 -7.16
CA ALA A 32 -3.41 10.78 -8.49
C ALA A 32 -2.41 11.93 -8.60
N VAL A 33 -2.65 13.02 -7.87
CA VAL A 33 -1.81 14.23 -7.92
C VAL A 33 -0.51 14.08 -7.10
N MET A 34 -0.49 13.26 -6.06
CA MET A 34 0.63 13.19 -5.10
C MET A 34 1.65 12.07 -5.34
N GLY A 35 1.58 11.37 -6.48
CA GLY A 35 2.55 10.34 -6.84
C GLY A 35 2.23 8.93 -6.32
N GLY A 36 2.97 7.93 -6.80
CA GLY A 36 2.79 6.53 -6.42
C GLY A 36 2.70 6.38 -4.91
N LYS A 37 1.54 6.00 -4.41
CA LYS A 37 1.29 5.85 -2.97
C LYS A 37 1.36 4.38 -2.59
N GLY A 38 2.26 4.07 -1.67
CA GLY A 38 2.18 2.84 -0.90
C GLY A 38 1.17 2.99 0.22
N THR A 39 0.25 2.05 0.33
CA THR A 39 -0.66 1.91 1.47
C THR A 39 -0.63 0.48 1.99
N PHE A 40 -0.94 0.28 3.26
CA PHE A 40 -1.00 -1.05 3.86
C PHE A 40 -2.30 -1.22 4.66
N MET A 41 -2.78 -2.46 4.74
CA MET A 41 -3.91 -2.88 5.55
C MET A 41 -3.52 -4.10 6.37
N PRO A 42 -3.37 -4.00 7.70
CA PRO A 42 -3.12 -5.15 8.56
C PRO A 42 -4.26 -6.17 8.46
N ILE A 43 -3.90 -7.46 8.39
CA ILE A 43 -4.87 -8.56 8.32
C ILE A 43 -5.01 -9.24 9.68
N GLN A 44 -3.90 -9.40 10.41
CA GLN A 44 -3.88 -10.07 11.71
C GLN A 44 -2.69 -9.59 12.57
N PRO A 45 -2.88 -9.52 13.90
CA PRO A 45 -4.16 -9.44 14.62
C PRO A 45 -4.71 -8.01 14.62
N LEU A 46 -5.92 -7.83 14.17
CA LEU A 46 -6.54 -6.49 14.07
C LEU A 46 -6.65 -5.75 15.40
N ALA A 47 -6.87 -6.47 16.49
CA ALA A 47 -7.04 -5.87 17.83
C ALA A 47 -5.71 -5.50 18.51
N ALA A 48 -4.70 -6.34 18.38
CA ALA A 48 -3.37 -6.09 18.98
C ALA A 48 -2.56 -5.09 18.16
N ASP A 49 -2.81 -4.99 16.86
CA ASP A 49 -2.05 -4.15 15.95
C ASP A 49 -2.25 -2.65 16.19
N LYS A 50 -3.38 -2.26 16.76
CA LYS A 50 -3.67 -0.84 17.04
C LYS A 50 -2.87 -0.24 18.21
N THR A 51 -2.34 -1.07 19.09
CA THR A 51 -1.73 -0.61 20.33
C THR A 51 -0.29 -1.07 20.55
N THR A 52 0.20 -2.06 19.79
CA THR A 52 1.47 -2.71 20.08
C THR A 52 2.52 -2.34 19.05
N LYS A 53 3.36 -1.37 19.36
CA LYS A 53 4.55 -1.02 18.57
C LYS A 53 5.70 -1.95 18.98
N THR A 54 5.76 -3.12 18.33
CA THR A 54 6.61 -4.25 18.76
C THR A 54 7.95 -4.35 18.05
N LEU A 55 8.22 -3.48 17.06
CA LEU A 55 9.42 -3.61 16.21
C LEU A 55 10.65 -2.85 16.73
N GLY A 56 10.62 -2.29 17.94
CA GLY A 56 11.67 -1.42 18.46
C GLY A 56 13.06 -2.07 18.66
N ASP A 57 13.16 -3.40 18.58
CA ASP A 57 14.43 -4.11 18.69
C ASP A 57 15.08 -4.41 17.34
N TYR A 58 14.38 -4.12 16.24
CA TYR A 58 14.87 -4.36 14.89
C TYR A 58 15.60 -3.13 14.37
N THR A 59 16.81 -3.34 13.87
CA THR A 59 17.66 -2.29 13.30
C THR A 59 18.19 -2.65 11.92
N ASN A 60 17.84 -3.84 11.43
CA ASN A 60 18.10 -4.27 10.06
C ASN A 60 16.80 -4.68 9.39
N PHE A 61 16.64 -4.29 8.14
CA PHE A 61 15.45 -4.53 7.35
C PHE A 61 15.83 -5.13 6.01
N GLU A 62 15.38 -6.35 5.75
CA GLU A 62 15.70 -7.08 4.52
C GLU A 62 14.42 -7.40 3.76
N LEU A 63 14.48 -7.25 2.44
CA LEU A 63 13.44 -7.80 1.58
C LEU A 63 13.80 -9.25 1.25
N GLY A 64 12.98 -10.17 1.71
CA GLY A 64 13.08 -11.60 1.43
C GLY A 64 12.36 -11.99 0.13
N SER A 65 11.81 -13.20 0.09
CA SER A 65 11.14 -13.73 -1.10
C SER A 65 9.81 -13.02 -1.37
N ILE A 66 9.63 -12.62 -2.62
CA ILE A 66 8.34 -12.17 -3.15
C ILE A 66 7.92 -13.18 -4.22
N THR A 67 6.83 -13.88 -3.98
CA THR A 67 6.34 -14.97 -4.83
C THR A 67 5.14 -14.55 -5.66
N ASP A 68 4.96 -15.24 -6.78
CA ASP A 68 3.78 -15.07 -7.64
C ASP A 68 2.60 -15.90 -7.12
N GLY A 69 1.54 -15.26 -6.66
CA GLY A 69 0.27 -15.86 -6.27
C GLY A 69 -0.83 -15.73 -7.33
N ILE A 70 -0.49 -15.19 -8.52
CA ILE A 70 -1.45 -14.92 -9.59
C ILE A 70 -1.22 -15.76 -10.86
N GLY A 71 -0.52 -16.89 -10.70
CA GLY A 71 -0.41 -17.89 -11.74
C GLY A 71 0.42 -17.48 -12.95
N GLY A 72 1.62 -16.95 -12.74
CA GLY A 72 2.56 -16.56 -13.81
C GLY A 72 2.30 -15.16 -14.40
N LYS A 73 1.41 -14.38 -13.80
CA LYS A 73 1.08 -13.02 -14.28
C LYS A 73 1.92 -11.93 -13.62
N MET A 74 2.74 -12.26 -12.65
CA MET A 74 3.67 -11.32 -12.03
C MET A 74 4.82 -11.02 -13.03
N PRO A 75 5.08 -9.74 -13.36
CA PRO A 75 6.22 -9.39 -14.20
C PRO A 75 7.54 -9.89 -13.62
N ALA A 76 8.40 -10.45 -14.46
CA ALA A 76 9.67 -11.06 -14.05
C ALA A 76 10.63 -10.02 -13.41
N ASP A 77 10.55 -8.77 -13.82
CA ASP A 77 11.38 -7.66 -13.34
C ASP A 77 10.82 -6.95 -12.08
N LEU A 78 9.59 -7.29 -11.65
CA LEU A 78 8.98 -6.68 -10.46
C LEU A 78 9.87 -6.85 -9.22
N THR A 79 10.39 -8.05 -9.00
CA THR A 79 11.20 -8.35 -7.80
C THR A 79 12.50 -7.55 -7.78
N SER A 80 13.20 -7.43 -8.91
CA SER A 80 14.46 -6.67 -8.98
C SER A 80 14.22 -5.17 -8.75
N HIS A 81 13.18 -4.60 -9.32
CA HIS A 81 12.79 -3.21 -9.08
C HIS A 81 12.36 -2.99 -7.63
N LEU A 82 11.68 -3.98 -7.03
CA LEU A 82 11.21 -3.89 -5.65
C LEU A 82 12.39 -3.92 -4.66
N HIS A 83 13.42 -4.77 -4.88
CA HIS A 83 14.64 -4.76 -4.06
C HIS A 83 15.33 -3.40 -4.07
N SER A 84 15.53 -2.82 -5.26
CA SER A 84 16.15 -1.50 -5.41
C SER A 84 15.31 -0.40 -4.73
N ALA A 85 14.00 -0.43 -4.92
CA ALA A 85 13.09 0.54 -4.31
C ALA A 85 13.03 0.40 -2.79
N PHE A 86 12.98 -0.83 -2.27
CA PHE A 86 12.93 -1.09 -0.83
C PHE A 86 14.19 -0.59 -0.12
N SER A 87 15.37 -0.90 -0.65
CA SER A 87 16.63 -0.40 -0.10
C SER A 87 16.65 1.12 -0.02
N LYS A 88 16.19 1.81 -1.08
CA LYS A 88 16.09 3.27 -1.11
C LYS A 88 15.10 3.80 -0.07
N GLU A 89 13.92 3.22 0.03
CA GLU A 89 12.88 3.68 0.96
C GLU A 89 13.31 3.45 2.42
N VAL A 90 13.95 2.32 2.75
CA VAL A 90 14.50 2.05 4.09
C VAL A 90 15.59 3.06 4.44
N SER A 91 16.50 3.36 3.50
CA SER A 91 17.57 4.35 3.73
C SER A 91 17.05 5.77 3.95
N SER A 92 15.84 6.07 3.44
CA SER A 92 15.19 7.38 3.59
C SER A 92 14.21 7.44 4.77
N ALA A 93 13.94 6.31 5.41
CA ALA A 93 13.01 6.21 6.53
C ALA A 93 13.68 6.61 7.84
N HIS A 94 12.87 7.04 8.81
CA HIS A 94 13.33 7.35 10.17
C HIS A 94 13.50 6.08 11.03
N LEU A 95 13.99 5.00 10.42
CA LEU A 95 14.23 3.73 11.09
C LEU A 95 15.71 3.59 11.46
N PRO A 96 16.03 3.08 12.66
CA PRO A 96 17.42 2.84 13.02
C PRO A 96 18.04 1.80 12.11
N GLN A 97 19.29 2.03 11.71
CA GLN A 97 20.05 1.13 10.85
C GLN A 97 21.35 0.77 11.56
N ASN A 98 21.42 -0.46 12.09
CA ASN A 98 22.59 -0.96 12.80
C ASN A 98 22.73 -2.47 12.55
N SER A 99 23.83 -2.88 11.93
CA SER A 99 24.10 -4.27 11.59
C SER A 99 24.19 -5.23 12.78
N ALA A 100 24.41 -4.72 14.00
CA ALA A 100 24.49 -5.53 15.22
C ALA A 100 23.12 -5.86 15.84
N GLY A 101 22.03 -5.26 15.37
CA GLY A 101 20.70 -5.47 15.93
C GLY A 101 19.95 -6.62 15.26
N LYS A 102 18.70 -6.83 15.71
CA LYS A 102 17.81 -7.83 15.11
C LYS A 102 17.46 -7.47 13.67
N THR A 103 17.30 -8.48 12.84
CA THR A 103 16.90 -8.33 11.44
C THR A 103 15.43 -8.71 11.26
N LEU A 104 14.67 -7.79 10.69
CA LEU A 104 13.32 -8.01 10.20
C LEU A 104 13.36 -8.33 8.72
N VAL A 105 12.74 -9.43 8.34
CA VAL A 105 12.59 -9.83 6.93
C VAL A 105 11.16 -9.58 6.49
N ILE A 106 11.02 -8.91 5.35
CA ILE A 106 9.75 -8.71 4.67
C ILE A 106 9.66 -9.74 3.56
N ARG A 107 8.67 -10.62 3.62
CA ARG A 107 8.37 -11.57 2.54
C ARG A 107 6.90 -11.47 2.15
N GLY A 108 6.56 -11.92 0.95
CA GLY A 108 5.18 -11.80 0.52
C GLY A 108 4.82 -12.58 -0.73
N THR A 109 3.52 -12.55 -1.03
CA THR A 109 2.94 -13.15 -2.22
C THR A 109 2.13 -12.09 -2.95
N VAL A 110 2.44 -11.86 -4.23
CA VAL A 110 1.64 -10.98 -5.08
C VAL A 110 0.31 -11.66 -5.36
N VAL A 111 -0.78 -11.04 -4.92
CA VAL A 111 -2.15 -11.57 -5.04
C VAL A 111 -2.97 -10.83 -6.08
N HIS A 112 -2.50 -9.66 -6.53
CA HIS A 112 -3.10 -8.90 -7.61
C HIS A 112 -2.03 -8.09 -8.33
N TYR A 113 -2.13 -8.02 -9.64
CA TYR A 113 -1.30 -7.15 -10.48
C TYR A 113 -2.12 -6.66 -11.67
N GLU A 114 -2.24 -5.35 -11.78
CA GLU A 114 -2.92 -4.71 -12.90
C GLU A 114 -1.89 -4.19 -13.90
N SER A 115 -1.99 -4.68 -15.14
CA SER A 115 -1.20 -4.18 -16.27
C SER A 115 -1.84 -2.94 -16.85
N ALA A 116 -1.03 -2.04 -17.42
CA ALA A 116 -1.54 -0.90 -18.16
C ALA A 116 -2.52 -1.35 -19.24
N SER A 117 -3.76 -0.87 -19.19
CA SER A 117 -4.72 -1.03 -20.27
C SER A 117 -4.87 0.29 -21.01
N THR A 118 -5.04 0.21 -22.34
CA THR A 118 -5.24 1.39 -23.20
C THR A 118 -6.46 2.22 -22.79
N VAL A 119 -7.46 1.59 -22.19
CA VAL A 119 -8.68 2.23 -21.70
C VAL A 119 -8.43 2.95 -20.36
N GLY A 120 -7.58 2.39 -19.50
CA GLY A 120 -7.16 2.99 -18.24
C GLY A 120 -6.38 4.30 -18.40
N TYR A 121 -5.75 4.50 -19.56
CA TYR A 121 -4.95 5.69 -19.83
C TYR A 121 -5.77 6.99 -19.96
N VAL A 122 -7.04 6.90 -20.34
CA VAL A 122 -7.91 8.07 -20.60
C VAL A 122 -8.85 8.39 -19.44
N LEU A 123 -9.29 7.39 -18.69
CA LEU A 123 -10.35 7.53 -17.68
C LEU A 123 -10.03 6.78 -16.37
N GLY A 124 -8.83 6.22 -16.26
CA GLY A 124 -8.67 5.01 -15.56
C GLY A 124 -8.24 5.05 -14.11
N PRO A 125 -8.52 3.94 -13.43
CA PRO A 125 -7.95 3.66 -12.13
C PRO A 125 -6.42 3.59 -12.26
N LEU A 126 -5.76 4.02 -11.21
CA LEU A 126 -4.32 3.87 -11.05
C LEU A 126 -3.99 2.38 -11.09
N GLU A 127 -3.06 1.99 -11.96
CA GLU A 127 -2.53 0.63 -11.96
C GLU A 127 -1.98 0.26 -10.59
N GLU A 128 -2.28 -0.94 -10.12
CA GLU A 128 -1.87 -1.36 -8.80
C GLU A 128 -1.25 -2.75 -8.76
N VAL A 129 -0.48 -2.98 -7.72
CA VAL A 129 -0.01 -4.29 -7.27
C VAL A 129 -0.38 -4.46 -5.82
N ILE A 130 -0.95 -5.62 -5.48
CA ILE A 130 -1.27 -5.98 -4.09
C ILE A 130 -0.42 -7.19 -3.71
N CYS A 131 0.31 -7.04 -2.61
CA CYS A 131 1.13 -8.09 -2.03
C CYS A 131 0.61 -8.41 -0.63
N ARG A 132 0.26 -9.68 -0.38
CA ARG A 132 0.08 -10.19 0.98
C ARG A 132 1.47 -10.36 1.59
N THR A 133 1.75 -9.57 2.59
CA THR A 133 3.08 -9.36 3.13
C THR A 133 3.15 -9.81 4.57
N GLU A 134 4.25 -10.44 4.94
CA GLU A 134 4.57 -10.87 6.30
C GLU A 134 5.82 -10.16 6.79
N LEU A 135 5.81 -9.72 8.05
CA LEU A 135 6.98 -9.32 8.81
C LEU A 135 7.48 -10.51 9.61
N VAL A 136 8.73 -10.89 9.42
CA VAL A 136 9.30 -12.11 9.99
C VAL A 136 10.59 -11.78 10.76
N ASP A 137 10.69 -12.25 11.98
CA ASP A 137 11.96 -12.26 12.72
C ASP A 137 12.94 -13.21 12.02
N LYS A 138 14.08 -12.70 11.57
CA LYS A 138 15.06 -13.51 10.81
C LYS A 138 15.64 -14.66 11.63
N ALA A 139 15.84 -14.45 12.91
CA ALA A 139 16.51 -15.42 13.77
C ALA A 139 15.60 -16.59 14.14
N SER A 140 14.35 -16.31 14.46
CA SER A 140 13.39 -17.33 14.91
C SER A 140 12.48 -17.85 13.80
N GLY A 141 12.36 -17.13 12.68
CA GLY A 141 11.39 -17.40 11.63
C GLY A 141 9.94 -17.06 12.02
N GLN A 142 9.73 -16.45 13.19
CA GLN A 142 8.39 -16.09 13.68
C GLN A 142 7.76 -15.00 12.83
N VAL A 143 6.51 -15.18 12.40
CA VAL A 143 5.69 -14.15 11.78
C VAL A 143 5.18 -13.20 12.84
N LEU A 144 5.54 -11.93 12.74
CA LEU A 144 5.20 -10.87 13.66
C LEU A 144 3.94 -10.10 13.24
N GLY A 145 3.56 -10.20 11.98
CA GLY A 145 2.37 -9.57 11.45
C GLY A 145 2.16 -9.89 9.98
N VAL A 146 0.92 -9.72 9.53
CA VAL A 146 0.50 -9.91 8.14
C VAL A 146 -0.33 -8.71 7.69
N ALA A 147 -0.05 -8.20 6.50
CA ALA A 147 -0.82 -7.09 5.91
C ALA A 147 -0.97 -7.27 4.39
N ASN A 148 -2.01 -6.67 3.82
CA ASN A 148 -2.04 -6.38 2.40
C ASN A 148 -1.35 -5.03 2.15
N CYS A 149 -0.25 -5.07 1.42
CA CYS A 149 0.46 -3.88 0.98
C CYS A 149 0.11 -3.59 -0.48
N VAL A 150 -0.21 -2.34 -0.78
CA VAL A 150 -0.66 -1.90 -2.10
C VAL A 150 0.29 -0.86 -2.64
N GLY A 151 0.86 -1.12 -3.81
CA GLY A 151 1.63 -0.16 -4.59
C GLY A 151 0.83 0.33 -5.79
N ARG A 152 0.67 1.65 -5.95
CA ARG A 152 -0.06 2.28 -7.06
C ARG A 152 0.83 3.20 -7.87
N THR A 153 0.58 3.26 -9.19
CA THR A 153 1.23 4.22 -10.08
C THR A 153 0.63 5.62 -9.97
N LYS A 154 1.30 6.60 -10.59
CA LYS A 154 0.73 7.95 -10.80
C LYS A 154 -0.17 7.96 -12.03
N ALA A 155 -1.30 8.63 -11.95
CA ALA A 155 -2.31 8.67 -13.01
C ALA A 155 -1.85 9.24 -14.36
N THR A 156 -0.74 9.96 -14.43
CA THR A 156 -0.51 10.82 -15.61
C THR A 156 0.83 10.68 -16.31
N THR A 157 1.85 10.05 -15.74
CA THR A 157 3.19 10.15 -16.35
C THR A 157 4.10 8.94 -16.25
N SER A 158 3.80 7.94 -15.48
CA SER A 158 4.63 6.74 -15.38
C SER A 158 3.80 5.53 -15.00
N SER A 159 3.39 4.84 -16.04
CA SER A 159 2.89 3.47 -15.95
C SER A 159 4.10 2.54 -15.89
N GLY A 160 3.96 1.42 -15.24
CA GLY A 160 4.91 0.34 -15.36
C GLY A 160 5.33 -0.30 -14.05
N VAL A 161 6.11 -1.36 -14.21
CA VAL A 161 6.54 -2.26 -13.13
C VAL A 161 7.34 -1.51 -12.07
N LYS A 162 8.27 -0.65 -12.49
CA LYS A 162 9.15 0.12 -11.60
C LYS A 162 8.38 1.04 -10.65
N GLU A 163 7.33 1.70 -11.15
CA GLU A 163 6.52 2.62 -10.34
C GLU A 163 5.66 1.85 -9.33
N LYS A 164 5.07 0.72 -9.74
CA LYS A 164 4.34 -0.18 -8.84
C LYS A 164 5.25 -0.74 -7.74
N ALA A 165 6.47 -1.16 -8.12
CA ALA A 165 7.48 -1.62 -7.17
C ALA A 165 7.86 -0.52 -6.17
N SER A 166 8.03 0.72 -6.62
CA SER A 166 8.28 1.86 -5.72
C SER A 166 7.12 2.12 -4.77
N GLY A 167 5.89 2.07 -5.26
CA GLY A 167 4.70 2.18 -4.42
C GLY A 167 4.62 1.07 -3.37
N LEU A 168 4.91 -0.17 -3.78
CA LEU A 168 4.88 -1.32 -2.89
C LEU A 168 5.98 -1.24 -1.81
N ALA A 169 7.19 -0.83 -2.18
CA ALA A 169 8.28 -0.59 -1.23
C ALA A 169 7.90 0.47 -0.18
N LYS A 170 7.26 1.57 -0.60
CA LYS A 170 6.72 2.58 0.32
C LYS A 170 5.66 2.00 1.26
N ALA A 171 4.81 1.10 0.77
CA ALA A 171 3.82 0.44 1.61
C ALA A 171 4.48 -0.41 2.71
N PHE A 172 5.51 -1.17 2.36
CA PHE A 172 6.28 -1.99 3.30
C PHE A 172 6.92 -1.13 4.39
N VAL A 173 7.63 -0.08 4.01
CA VAL A 173 8.32 0.80 4.95
C VAL A 173 7.33 1.51 5.86
N LYS A 174 6.23 2.04 5.33
CA LYS A 174 5.17 2.66 6.15
C LYS A 174 4.56 1.70 7.16
N TRP A 175 4.40 0.42 6.79
CA TRP A 175 3.89 -0.57 7.72
C TRP A 175 4.90 -0.88 8.84
N ILE A 176 6.19 -0.96 8.52
CA ILE A 176 7.25 -1.08 9.52
C ILE A 176 7.22 0.15 10.45
N GLU A 177 7.23 1.37 9.91
CA GLU A 177 7.20 2.61 10.69
C GLU A 177 5.96 2.71 11.59
N TYR A 178 4.81 2.26 11.11
CA TYR A 178 3.57 2.22 11.88
C TYR A 178 3.68 1.34 13.13
N ARG A 179 4.42 0.24 13.04
CA ARG A 179 4.67 -0.70 14.14
C ARG A 179 5.92 -0.40 14.95
N PHE A 180 6.65 0.65 14.59
CA PHE A 180 7.86 1.06 15.28
C PHE A 180 7.54 2.06 16.40
N PRO A 181 8.14 1.92 17.62
CA PRO A 181 7.98 2.89 18.69
C PRO A 181 8.48 4.28 18.29
N ASP A 182 7.72 5.33 18.62
CA ASP A 182 8.07 6.70 18.19
C ASP A 182 9.32 7.24 18.86
N ASP A 183 9.59 6.81 20.09
CA ASP A 183 10.79 7.14 20.87
C ASP A 183 12.08 6.50 20.31
N LYS A 184 11.94 5.45 19.48
CA LYS A 184 13.07 4.74 18.85
C LYS A 184 13.27 5.11 17.38
N LYS A 185 12.43 5.97 16.81
CA LYS A 185 12.63 6.48 15.44
C LYS A 185 13.76 7.50 15.41
N MET A 186 14.57 7.47 14.39
CA MET A 186 15.55 8.53 14.14
C MET A 186 14.83 9.85 13.85
N LYS A 187 15.35 10.95 14.41
CA LYS A 187 14.84 12.31 14.20
C LYS A 187 15.37 12.91 12.90
#